data_d7dd1158e95e393ae54f3dcd78f57460
#
_entry.id   d7dd1158e95e393ae54f3dcd78f57460
#
_cell.length_a   1.000
_cell.length_b   1.000
_cell.length_c   1.000
_cell.angle_alpha   90.00
_cell.angle_beta   90.00
_cell.angle_gamma   90.00
#
_symmetry.space_group_name_H-M   'P 1'
#
loop_
_entity.id
_entity.type
_entity.pdbx_description
1 polymer ?
#
loop_
_entity_poly.entity_id
_entity_poly.type
_entity_poly.pdbx_seq_one_letter_code
_entity_poly.pdbx_strand_id
1 'polypeptide(L)'
;AQEKGVPAEKVIFFPNWSEVARFRDVTDQDAQALRAQLGLPEDQKIILYSGNIGEKQGLESVIDAALQLSEHPWMFVIVGQGGGKARLEKMASERGLTNIRFFPLQSYDALPALLKMADCHLVVQKRGAADAVLPSKLTNILAVGGNAVITAEAATELGQLCNSYPGIAVCVEPESVPALVTGIEQALAMPKENTVAREYAERTLEKENVL
;
A
#
# COMPACT_ATOMS: atom_id res chain seq x y z
N ALA A 1 17.22 -18.55 7.41
CA ALA A 1 17.37 -19.70 8.33
C ALA A 1 18.52 -20.63 7.85
N GLN A 2 18.52 -21.04 6.59
CA GLN A 2 19.58 -21.93 6.03
C GLN A 2 20.96 -21.27 6.08
N GLU A 3 21.08 -20.00 5.76
CA GLU A 3 22.34 -19.23 5.88
C GLU A 3 22.87 -19.13 7.32
N LYS A 4 21.99 -19.36 8.31
CA LYS A 4 22.35 -19.41 9.74
C LYS A 4 22.57 -20.83 10.26
N GLY A 5 22.72 -21.82 9.37
CA GLY A 5 23.03 -23.21 9.72
C GLY A 5 21.85 -24.00 10.32
N VAL A 6 20.61 -23.53 10.15
CA VAL A 6 19.43 -24.30 10.58
C VAL A 6 19.17 -25.40 9.56
N PRO A 7 19.08 -26.70 9.99
CA PRO A 7 18.76 -27.80 9.09
C PRO A 7 17.45 -27.60 8.35
N ALA A 8 17.41 -27.97 7.04
CA ALA A 8 16.23 -27.71 6.19
C ALA A 8 14.94 -28.34 6.74
N GLU A 9 15.04 -29.52 7.36
CA GLU A 9 13.92 -30.22 7.97
C GLU A 9 13.33 -29.54 9.22
N LYS A 10 14.05 -28.54 9.77
CA LYS A 10 13.59 -27.70 10.88
C LYS A 10 13.07 -26.33 10.44
N VAL A 11 13.05 -26.09 9.13
CA VAL A 11 12.59 -24.83 8.55
C VAL A 11 11.22 -25.06 7.90
N ILE A 12 10.18 -24.51 8.49
CA ILE A 12 8.82 -24.50 7.92
C ILE A 12 8.60 -23.11 7.34
N PHE A 13 8.21 -23.05 6.06
CA PHE A 13 7.76 -21.80 5.45
C PHE A 13 6.35 -21.47 5.99
N PHE A 14 6.24 -20.34 6.67
CA PHE A 14 4.97 -19.87 7.21
C PHE A 14 4.71 -18.48 6.65
N PRO A 15 3.92 -18.35 5.56
CA PRO A 15 3.63 -17.07 4.94
C PRO A 15 2.75 -16.19 5.84
N ASN A 16 2.81 -14.89 5.65
CA ASN A 16 1.83 -13.98 6.21
C ASN A 16 0.43 -14.33 5.67
N TRP A 17 -0.56 -14.20 6.52
CA TRP A 17 -1.97 -14.41 6.19
C TRP A 17 -2.79 -13.15 6.45
N SER A 18 -4.00 -13.12 5.93
CA SER A 18 -4.99 -12.08 6.16
C SER A 18 -6.35 -12.72 6.46
N GLU A 19 -7.19 -12.01 7.20
CA GLU A 19 -8.62 -12.33 7.34
C GLU A 19 -9.34 -11.85 6.06
N VAL A 20 -9.14 -12.58 4.95
CA VAL A 20 -9.58 -12.15 3.62
C VAL A 20 -11.08 -11.84 3.59
N ALA A 21 -11.90 -12.66 4.25
CA ALA A 21 -13.35 -12.45 4.33
C ALA A 21 -13.71 -11.06 4.88
N ARG A 22 -12.98 -10.58 5.88
CA ARG A 22 -13.18 -9.24 6.48
C ARG A 22 -12.99 -8.11 5.48
N PHE A 23 -12.03 -8.23 4.59
CA PHE A 23 -11.73 -7.22 3.56
C PHE A 23 -12.61 -7.38 2.32
N ARG A 24 -13.03 -8.61 2.00
CA ARG A 24 -13.94 -8.90 0.89
C ARG A 24 -15.34 -8.34 1.13
N ASP A 25 -15.84 -8.45 2.35
CA ASP A 25 -17.23 -8.15 2.69
C ASP A 25 -17.48 -6.66 2.99
N VAL A 26 -16.42 -5.81 2.97
CA VAL A 26 -16.56 -4.36 3.11
C VAL A 26 -17.27 -3.74 1.89
N THR A 27 -18.24 -2.88 2.16
CA THR A 27 -19.06 -2.27 1.11
C THR A 27 -18.52 -0.90 0.65
N ASP A 28 -18.96 -0.44 -0.52
CA ASP A 28 -18.68 0.92 -0.97
C ASP A 28 -19.33 1.97 -0.07
N GLN A 29 -20.46 1.64 0.56
CA GLN A 29 -21.11 2.52 1.55
C GLN A 29 -20.24 2.73 2.79
N ASP A 30 -19.58 1.67 3.31
CA ASP A 30 -18.64 1.79 4.42
C ASP A 30 -17.46 2.68 4.06
N ALA A 31 -16.93 2.51 2.84
CA ALA A 31 -15.85 3.31 2.32
C ALA A 31 -16.24 4.80 2.17
N GLN A 32 -17.42 5.08 1.65
CA GLN A 32 -17.95 6.44 1.52
C GLN A 32 -18.21 7.10 2.88
N ALA A 33 -18.77 6.37 3.83
CA ALA A 33 -19.00 6.86 5.18
C ALA A 33 -17.69 7.27 5.87
N LEU A 34 -16.64 6.45 5.77
CA LEU A 34 -15.32 6.79 6.32
C LEU A 34 -14.69 7.97 5.59
N ARG A 35 -14.83 8.04 4.26
CA ARG A 35 -14.33 9.15 3.45
C ARG A 35 -14.96 10.47 3.87
N ALA A 36 -16.27 10.50 4.09
CA ALA A 36 -17.00 11.66 4.58
C ALA A 36 -16.57 12.03 6.03
N GLN A 37 -16.41 11.03 6.90
CA GLN A 37 -15.93 11.23 8.27
C GLN A 37 -14.55 11.87 8.32
N LEU A 38 -13.65 11.50 7.39
CA LEU A 38 -12.32 12.08 7.27
C LEU A 38 -12.31 13.44 6.54
N GLY A 39 -13.44 13.93 6.08
CA GLY A 39 -13.54 15.19 5.35
C GLY A 39 -12.76 15.19 4.02
N LEU A 40 -12.68 14.04 3.36
CA LEU A 40 -12.00 13.91 2.08
C LEU A 40 -12.95 14.26 0.91
N PRO A 41 -12.44 14.90 -0.16
CA PRO A 41 -13.24 15.27 -1.32
C PRO A 41 -13.87 14.06 -2.01
N GLU A 42 -15.13 14.16 -2.41
CA GLU A 42 -15.84 13.04 -3.07
C GLU A 42 -15.44 12.85 -4.55
N ASP A 43 -15.05 13.92 -5.20
CA ASP A 43 -14.73 14.00 -6.63
C ASP A 43 -13.26 13.75 -6.98
N GLN A 44 -12.40 13.53 -5.97
CA GLN A 44 -10.98 13.26 -6.18
C GLN A 44 -10.64 11.78 -6.01
N LYS A 45 -9.68 11.27 -6.77
CA LYS A 45 -9.12 9.94 -6.55
C LYS A 45 -8.22 9.93 -5.32
N ILE A 46 -8.29 8.88 -4.53
CA ILE A 46 -7.52 8.72 -3.29
C ILE A 46 -6.30 7.83 -3.52
N ILE A 47 -5.12 8.39 -3.25
CA ILE A 47 -3.84 7.68 -3.23
C ILE A 47 -3.46 7.51 -1.76
N LEU A 48 -3.55 6.28 -1.25
CA LEU A 48 -3.44 5.96 0.17
C LEU A 48 -2.09 5.33 0.50
N TYR A 49 -1.42 5.89 1.48
CA TYR A 49 -0.43 5.19 2.29
C TYR A 49 -0.99 4.92 3.69
N SER A 50 -0.97 3.67 4.15
CA SER A 50 -1.37 3.31 5.51
C SER A 50 -0.29 2.46 6.17
N GLY A 51 0.22 2.89 7.34
CA GLY A 51 1.21 2.13 8.09
C GLY A 51 2.20 2.97 8.89
N ASN A 52 3.32 2.34 9.26
CA ASN A 52 4.40 3.00 9.99
C ASN A 52 5.07 4.10 9.13
N ILE A 53 5.29 5.27 9.71
CA ILE A 53 5.97 6.42 9.07
C ILE A 53 7.40 6.48 9.63
N GLY A 54 8.26 5.59 9.14
CA GLY A 54 9.65 5.49 9.56
C GLY A 54 10.63 5.76 8.42
N GLU A 55 11.92 5.79 8.75
CA GLU A 55 13.00 6.08 7.80
C GLU A 55 13.12 5.06 6.65
N LYS A 56 12.78 3.79 6.92
CA LYS A 56 12.88 2.70 5.94
C LYS A 56 11.88 2.83 4.79
N GLN A 57 10.76 3.50 5.03
CA GLN A 57 9.70 3.66 4.04
C GLN A 57 10.05 4.69 2.97
N GLY A 58 10.89 5.69 3.26
CA GLY A 58 11.29 6.69 2.27
C GLY A 58 10.13 7.53 1.74
N LEU A 59 9.18 7.90 2.62
CA LEU A 59 7.96 8.63 2.24
C LEU A 59 8.19 10.04 1.72
N GLU A 60 9.41 10.54 1.77
CA GLU A 60 9.80 11.78 1.10
C GLU A 60 9.52 11.72 -0.40
N SER A 61 9.73 10.56 -1.03
CA SER A 61 9.38 10.35 -2.44
C SER A 61 7.90 10.52 -2.73
N VAL A 62 7.03 10.20 -1.74
CA VAL A 62 5.58 10.42 -1.86
C VAL A 62 5.24 11.90 -1.82
N ILE A 63 5.95 12.71 -0.99
CA ILE A 63 5.79 14.17 -0.97
C ILE A 63 6.22 14.77 -2.32
N ASP A 64 7.34 14.28 -2.88
CA ASP A 64 7.82 14.72 -4.20
C ASP A 64 6.85 14.33 -5.33
N ALA A 65 6.27 13.12 -5.27
CA ALA A 65 5.25 12.69 -6.22
C ALA A 65 3.95 13.52 -6.10
N ALA A 66 3.52 13.84 -4.88
CA ALA A 66 2.36 14.69 -4.65
C ALA A 66 2.55 16.10 -5.23
N LEU A 67 3.77 16.65 -5.16
CA LEU A 67 4.12 17.92 -5.79
C LEU A 67 4.00 17.84 -7.32
N GLN A 68 4.56 16.79 -7.95
CA GLN A 68 4.50 16.62 -9.41
C GLN A 68 3.08 16.39 -9.92
N LEU A 69 2.21 15.81 -9.10
CA LEU A 69 0.83 15.48 -9.44
C LEU A 69 -0.20 16.50 -8.89
N SER A 70 0.26 17.68 -8.47
CA SER A 70 -0.60 18.71 -7.82
C SER A 70 -1.71 19.26 -8.71
N GLU A 71 -1.55 19.23 -10.03
CA GLU A 71 -2.54 19.72 -10.99
C GLU A 71 -3.66 18.68 -11.28
N HIS A 72 -3.52 17.45 -10.80
CA HIS A 72 -4.53 16.42 -10.96
C HIS A 72 -5.58 16.47 -9.83
N PRO A 73 -6.83 16.03 -10.09
CA PRO A 73 -7.86 15.92 -9.05
C PRO A 73 -7.63 14.68 -8.17
N TRP A 74 -6.45 14.57 -7.58
CA TRP A 74 -6.00 13.43 -6.77
C TRP A 74 -5.56 13.89 -5.39
N MET A 75 -5.99 13.15 -4.37
CA MET A 75 -5.68 13.42 -2.98
C MET A 75 -4.78 12.32 -2.42
N PHE A 76 -3.60 12.69 -1.98
CA PHE A 76 -2.71 11.83 -1.21
C PHE A 76 -3.18 11.78 0.25
N VAL A 77 -3.37 10.59 0.77
CA VAL A 77 -3.82 10.35 2.14
C VAL A 77 -2.79 9.49 2.86
N ILE A 78 -2.15 10.07 3.86
CA ILE A 78 -1.13 9.41 4.67
C ILE A 78 -1.73 9.09 6.04
N VAL A 79 -1.97 7.81 6.30
CA VAL A 79 -2.55 7.32 7.56
C VAL A 79 -1.49 6.55 8.33
N GLY A 80 -1.17 7.02 9.52
CA GLY A 80 -0.17 6.32 10.32
C GLY A 80 0.48 7.15 11.41
N GLN A 81 1.47 6.53 12.02
CA GLN A 81 2.31 7.13 13.04
C GLN A 81 3.75 6.67 12.87
N GLY A 82 4.69 7.41 13.45
CA GLY A 82 6.11 7.11 13.42
C GLY A 82 6.96 8.37 13.48
N GLY A 83 8.26 8.21 13.70
CA GLY A 83 9.18 9.34 13.91
C GLY A 83 9.34 10.27 12.70
N GLY A 84 8.97 9.83 11.50
CA GLY A 84 9.05 10.63 10.28
C GLY A 84 7.87 11.57 10.05
N LYS A 85 6.73 11.40 10.77
CA LYS A 85 5.48 12.09 10.46
C LYS A 85 5.62 13.62 10.48
N ALA A 86 6.12 14.18 11.56
CA ALA A 86 6.27 15.64 11.72
C ALA A 86 7.17 16.24 10.62
N ARG A 87 8.21 15.52 10.21
CA ARG A 87 9.10 15.95 9.11
C ARG A 87 8.36 15.97 7.77
N LEU A 88 7.56 14.95 7.47
CA LEU A 88 6.76 14.90 6.22
C LEU A 88 5.68 15.98 6.18
N GLU A 89 4.97 16.21 7.30
CA GLU A 89 4.00 17.30 7.43
C GLU A 89 4.65 18.67 7.19
N LYS A 90 5.83 18.90 7.78
CA LYS A 90 6.62 20.11 7.55
C LYS A 90 7.02 20.24 6.07
N MET A 91 7.54 19.18 5.45
CA MET A 91 7.93 19.20 4.02
C MET A 91 6.74 19.53 3.11
N ALA A 92 5.58 18.93 3.37
CA ALA A 92 4.36 19.21 2.60
C ALA A 92 3.91 20.67 2.74
N SER A 93 3.94 21.20 3.98
CA SER A 93 3.60 22.60 4.27
C SER A 93 4.57 23.59 3.61
N GLU A 94 5.87 23.36 3.72
CA GLU A 94 6.92 24.23 3.12
C GLU A 94 6.82 24.28 1.58
N ARG A 95 6.29 23.22 0.96
CA ARG A 95 6.04 23.14 -0.49
C ARG A 95 4.67 23.65 -0.91
N GLY A 96 3.84 24.06 0.04
CA GLY A 96 2.48 24.58 -0.22
C GLY A 96 1.53 23.53 -0.78
N LEU A 97 1.71 22.24 -0.47
CA LEU A 97 0.87 21.17 -0.99
C LEU A 97 -0.54 21.23 -0.41
N THR A 98 -1.54 21.27 -1.26
CA THR A 98 -2.97 21.24 -0.90
C THR A 98 -3.62 19.88 -1.17
N ASN A 99 -2.95 19.03 -1.96
CA ASN A 99 -3.40 17.72 -2.39
C ASN A 99 -2.88 16.56 -1.52
N ILE A 100 -2.53 16.84 -0.26
CA ILE A 100 -2.09 15.83 0.71
C ILE A 100 -2.75 16.05 2.07
N ARG A 101 -3.14 14.96 2.75
CA ARG A 101 -3.70 14.96 4.09
C ARG A 101 -3.02 13.90 4.94
N PHE A 102 -2.82 14.22 6.22
CA PHE A 102 -2.23 13.32 7.22
C PHE A 102 -3.25 12.99 8.30
N PHE A 103 -3.43 11.71 8.58
CA PHE A 103 -4.33 11.23 9.62
C PHE A 103 -3.59 10.33 10.62
N PRO A 104 -4.07 10.23 11.86
CA PRO A 104 -3.60 9.24 12.81
C PRO A 104 -3.94 7.83 12.32
N LEU A 105 -3.30 6.83 12.93
CA LEU A 105 -3.65 5.43 12.69
C LEU A 105 -5.14 5.23 13.01
N GLN A 106 -5.84 4.60 12.08
CA GLN A 106 -7.26 4.28 12.25
C GLN A 106 -7.42 2.98 13.06
N SER A 107 -8.61 2.78 13.62
CA SER A 107 -8.92 1.54 14.35
C SER A 107 -8.83 0.33 13.40
N TYR A 108 -8.61 -0.84 14.00
CA TYR A 108 -8.60 -2.09 13.23
C TYR A 108 -9.93 -2.34 12.52
N ASP A 109 -11.05 -1.93 13.12
CA ASP A 109 -12.38 -2.07 12.52
C ASP A 109 -12.63 -1.14 11.34
N ALA A 110 -12.00 0.03 11.31
CA ALA A 110 -12.08 0.96 10.18
C ALA A 110 -11.14 0.59 9.02
N LEU A 111 -10.17 -0.32 9.23
CA LEU A 111 -9.15 -0.65 8.24
C LEU A 111 -9.72 -1.16 6.92
N PRO A 112 -10.73 -2.06 6.87
CA PRO A 112 -11.31 -2.50 5.59
C PRO A 112 -11.91 -1.34 4.79
N ALA A 113 -12.69 -0.45 5.45
CA ALA A 113 -13.26 0.73 4.82
C ALA A 113 -12.19 1.72 4.34
N LEU A 114 -11.12 1.91 5.15
CA LEU A 114 -9.98 2.74 4.78
C LEU A 114 -9.29 2.24 3.52
N LEU A 115 -9.08 0.93 3.39
CA LEU A 115 -8.48 0.36 2.18
C LEU A 115 -9.45 0.40 0.99
N LYS A 116 -10.72 0.09 1.20
CA LYS A 116 -11.74 0.10 0.14
C LYS A 116 -11.97 1.50 -0.48
N MET A 117 -11.82 2.57 0.30
CA MET A 117 -12.02 3.94 -0.22
C MET A 117 -10.93 4.40 -1.17
N ALA A 118 -9.73 3.79 -1.15
CA ALA A 118 -8.61 4.21 -1.98
C ALA A 118 -8.73 3.71 -3.42
N ASP A 119 -8.25 4.52 -4.36
CA ASP A 119 -8.14 4.17 -5.78
C ASP A 119 -6.75 3.61 -6.12
N CYS A 120 -5.74 4.00 -5.32
CA CYS A 120 -4.37 3.52 -5.42
C CYS A 120 -3.75 3.39 -4.02
N HIS A 121 -3.02 2.32 -3.77
CA HIS A 121 -2.32 2.07 -2.51
C HIS A 121 -0.81 2.15 -2.71
N LEU A 122 -0.10 2.78 -1.76
CA LEU A 122 1.35 2.89 -1.79
C LEU A 122 2.00 1.91 -0.82
N VAL A 123 2.83 1.02 -1.35
CA VAL A 123 3.70 0.12 -0.62
C VAL A 123 5.14 0.51 -0.92
N VAL A 124 5.57 1.61 -0.32
CA VAL A 124 6.88 2.21 -0.59
C VAL A 124 7.90 1.85 0.48
N GLN A 125 9.11 1.59 0.03
CA GLN A 125 10.28 1.31 0.84
C GLN A 125 11.56 1.70 0.11
N LYS A 126 12.60 2.03 0.88
CA LYS A 126 13.93 2.32 0.33
C LYS A 126 14.58 1.06 -0.23
N ARG A 127 15.55 1.24 -1.11
CA ARG A 127 16.41 0.18 -1.62
C ARG A 127 17.10 -0.56 -0.46
N GLY A 128 17.14 -1.88 -0.53
CA GLY A 128 17.73 -2.71 0.52
C GLY A 128 16.91 -2.82 1.83
N ALA A 129 15.77 -2.15 1.92
CA ALA A 129 14.86 -2.26 3.07
C ALA A 129 13.80 -3.38 2.88
N ALA A 130 13.91 -4.15 1.79
CA ALA A 130 12.98 -5.24 1.49
C ALA A 130 12.99 -6.29 2.60
N ASP A 131 11.82 -6.53 3.18
CA ASP A 131 11.62 -7.64 4.10
C ASP A 131 11.64 -8.97 3.35
N ALA A 132 12.13 -10.01 4.00
CA ALA A 132 12.13 -11.38 3.46
C ALA A 132 10.74 -12.05 3.47
N VAL A 133 9.68 -11.29 3.75
CA VAL A 133 8.29 -11.76 3.84
C VAL A 133 7.37 -10.66 3.31
N LEU A 134 6.26 -11.04 2.68
CA LEU A 134 5.24 -10.10 2.23
C LEU A 134 4.78 -9.21 3.39
N PRO A 135 4.82 -7.87 3.25
CA PRO A 135 4.34 -6.96 4.29
C PRO A 135 2.85 -7.18 4.56
N SER A 136 2.44 -7.21 5.83
CA SER A 136 1.04 -7.37 6.22
C SER A 136 0.11 -6.31 5.63
N LYS A 137 0.62 -5.09 5.38
CA LYS A 137 -0.14 -4.06 4.67
C LYS A 137 -0.51 -4.51 3.25
N LEU A 138 0.41 -5.18 2.54
CA LEU A 138 0.15 -5.64 1.18
C LEU A 138 -0.88 -6.77 1.18
N THR A 139 -0.81 -7.73 2.12
CA THR A 139 -1.79 -8.82 2.18
C THR A 139 -3.22 -8.29 2.34
N ASN A 140 -3.43 -7.26 3.15
CA ASN A 140 -4.72 -6.62 3.33
C ASN A 140 -5.18 -5.82 2.10
N ILE A 141 -4.25 -5.14 1.39
CA ILE A 141 -4.54 -4.43 0.14
C ILE A 141 -4.99 -5.43 -0.94
N LEU A 142 -4.30 -6.55 -1.08
CA LEU A 142 -4.68 -7.60 -2.02
C LEU A 142 -6.05 -8.20 -1.67
N ALA A 143 -6.32 -8.42 -0.38
CA ALA A 143 -7.59 -8.96 0.10
C ALA A 143 -8.79 -8.05 -0.21
N VAL A 144 -8.63 -6.72 -0.16
CA VAL A 144 -9.70 -5.78 -0.55
C VAL A 144 -9.82 -5.61 -2.07
N GLY A 145 -8.94 -6.22 -2.86
CA GLY A 145 -8.87 -6.04 -4.30
C GLY A 145 -8.35 -4.64 -4.69
N GLY A 146 -7.45 -4.08 -3.90
CA GLY A 146 -6.87 -2.75 -4.14
C GLY A 146 -5.77 -2.74 -5.18
N ASN A 147 -5.68 -1.65 -5.97
CA ASN A 147 -4.55 -1.41 -6.87
C ASN A 147 -3.36 -0.88 -6.07
N ALA A 148 -2.25 -1.60 -6.07
CA ALA A 148 -1.04 -1.20 -5.34
C ALA A 148 0.09 -0.75 -6.27
N VAL A 149 0.81 0.30 -5.87
CA VAL A 149 2.14 0.64 -6.39
C VAL A 149 3.16 0.20 -5.36
N ILE A 150 4.06 -0.68 -5.75
CA ILE A 150 5.07 -1.27 -4.89
C ILE A 150 6.45 -0.83 -5.35
N THR A 151 7.23 -0.20 -4.45
CA THR A 151 8.64 0.05 -4.75
C THR A 151 9.46 -1.18 -4.37
N ALA A 152 9.98 -1.90 -5.37
CA ALA A 152 10.75 -3.11 -5.14
C ALA A 152 11.76 -3.36 -6.25
N GLU A 153 12.89 -3.98 -5.91
CA GLU A 153 13.83 -4.50 -6.89
C GLU A 153 13.33 -5.87 -7.38
N ALA A 154 13.54 -6.17 -8.64
CA ALA A 154 13.03 -7.40 -9.29
C ALA A 154 13.45 -8.71 -8.60
N ALA A 155 14.62 -8.72 -7.93
CA ALA A 155 15.14 -9.88 -7.21
C ALA A 155 14.52 -10.09 -5.82
N THR A 156 13.77 -9.12 -5.28
CA THR A 156 13.12 -9.23 -3.97
C THR A 156 11.84 -10.07 -4.05
N GLU A 157 11.33 -10.53 -2.91
CA GLU A 157 10.05 -11.25 -2.86
C GLU A 157 8.89 -10.45 -3.49
N LEU A 158 8.84 -9.15 -3.23
CA LEU A 158 7.83 -8.27 -3.82
C LEU A 158 7.97 -8.15 -5.35
N GLY A 159 9.20 -8.02 -5.85
CA GLY A 159 9.47 -8.01 -7.28
C GLY A 159 9.10 -9.34 -7.94
N GLN A 160 9.44 -10.46 -7.30
CA GLN A 160 9.09 -11.80 -7.78
C GLN A 160 7.56 -12.04 -7.77
N LEU A 161 6.84 -11.54 -6.75
CA LEU A 161 5.38 -11.58 -6.72
C LEU A 161 4.79 -10.88 -7.94
N CYS A 162 5.22 -9.65 -8.22
CA CYS A 162 4.72 -8.89 -9.38
C CYS A 162 5.05 -9.56 -10.72
N ASN A 163 6.23 -10.18 -10.84
CA ASN A 163 6.63 -10.91 -12.03
C ASN A 163 5.82 -12.21 -12.22
N SER A 164 5.52 -12.92 -11.13
CA SER A 164 4.79 -14.19 -11.15
C SER A 164 3.29 -14.02 -11.37
N TYR A 165 2.75 -12.89 -11.00
CA TYR A 165 1.31 -12.57 -11.10
C TYR A 165 1.11 -11.22 -11.80
N PRO A 166 1.25 -11.15 -13.14
CA PRO A 166 1.04 -9.92 -13.89
C PRO A 166 -0.32 -9.28 -13.60
N GLY A 167 -0.32 -8.00 -13.27
CA GLY A 167 -1.53 -7.27 -12.91
C GLY A 167 -1.88 -7.27 -11.41
N ILE A 168 -1.19 -8.03 -10.57
CA ILE A 168 -1.43 -8.04 -9.12
C ILE A 168 -1.12 -6.69 -8.48
N ALA A 169 -0.11 -6.00 -8.98
CA ALA A 169 0.32 -4.67 -8.56
C ALA A 169 1.20 -4.03 -9.64
N VAL A 170 1.41 -2.73 -9.53
CA VAL A 170 2.39 -1.98 -10.34
C VAL A 170 3.70 -1.92 -9.55
N CYS A 171 4.73 -2.61 -10.05
CA CYS A 171 6.05 -2.62 -9.42
C CYS A 171 6.94 -1.55 -10.07
N VAL A 172 7.54 -0.70 -9.25
CA VAL A 172 8.42 0.39 -9.70
C VAL A 172 9.74 0.40 -8.94
N GLU A 173 10.75 1.02 -9.52
CA GLU A 173 12.06 1.12 -8.92
C GLU A 173 12.02 1.95 -7.62
N PRO A 174 12.63 1.45 -6.50
CA PRO A 174 12.75 2.20 -5.27
C PRO A 174 13.54 3.52 -5.45
N GLU A 175 13.17 4.54 -4.67
CA GLU A 175 13.85 5.84 -4.61
C GLU A 175 13.86 6.61 -5.95
N SER A 176 12.97 6.26 -6.87
CA SER A 176 12.75 6.96 -8.15
C SER A 176 11.39 7.66 -8.14
N VAL A 177 11.38 8.98 -7.96
CA VAL A 177 10.13 9.76 -8.00
C VAL A 177 9.45 9.67 -9.36
N PRO A 178 10.15 9.77 -10.52
CA PRO A 178 9.51 9.58 -11.82
C PRO A 178 8.86 8.21 -11.98
N ALA A 179 9.52 7.13 -11.50
CA ALA A 179 8.95 5.79 -11.55
C ALA A 179 7.71 5.67 -10.65
N LEU A 180 7.74 6.28 -9.46
CA LEU A 180 6.59 6.32 -8.55
C LEU A 180 5.40 7.06 -9.17
N VAL A 181 5.62 8.22 -9.78
CA VAL A 181 4.59 9.00 -10.49
C VAL A 181 3.95 8.17 -11.59
N THR A 182 4.76 7.60 -12.49
CA THR A 182 4.28 6.73 -13.57
C THR A 182 3.49 5.53 -13.02
N GLY A 183 3.98 4.92 -11.93
CA GLY A 183 3.29 3.80 -11.28
C GLY A 183 1.93 4.19 -10.72
N ILE A 184 1.81 5.37 -10.10
CA ILE A 184 0.54 5.91 -9.61
C ILE A 184 -0.45 6.12 -10.76
N GLU A 185 -0.01 6.75 -11.86
CA GLU A 185 -0.84 6.95 -13.05
C GLU A 185 -1.36 5.62 -13.63
N GLN A 186 -0.48 4.62 -13.72
CA GLN A 186 -0.84 3.28 -14.18
C GLN A 186 -1.87 2.62 -13.25
N ALA A 187 -1.64 2.66 -11.94
CA ALA A 187 -2.56 2.07 -10.97
C ALA A 187 -3.94 2.74 -10.98
N LEU A 188 -3.98 4.07 -11.13
CA LEU A 188 -5.22 4.83 -11.23
C LEU A 188 -5.97 4.63 -12.56
N ALA A 189 -5.31 4.13 -13.60
CA ALA A 189 -5.91 3.77 -14.88
C ALA A 189 -6.50 2.34 -14.89
N MET A 190 -6.15 1.51 -13.89
CA MET A 190 -6.70 0.17 -13.75
C MET A 190 -8.18 0.22 -13.29
N PRO A 191 -8.97 -0.85 -13.52
CA PRO A 191 -10.28 -0.99 -12.91
C PRO A 191 -10.20 -0.82 -11.39
N LYS A 192 -11.22 -0.20 -10.78
CA LYS A 192 -11.23 0.08 -9.33
C LYS A 192 -11.01 -1.17 -8.49
N GLU A 193 -11.58 -2.29 -8.90
CA GLU A 193 -11.35 -3.59 -8.29
C GLU A 193 -10.31 -4.38 -9.07
N ASN A 194 -9.22 -4.72 -8.41
CA ASN A 194 -8.18 -5.58 -8.93
C ASN A 194 -8.53 -7.05 -8.66
N THR A 195 -9.10 -7.70 -9.66
CA THR A 195 -9.52 -9.11 -9.56
C THR A 195 -8.32 -10.05 -9.39
N VAL A 196 -7.18 -9.77 -10.02
CA VAL A 196 -5.94 -10.57 -9.87
C VAL A 196 -5.45 -10.56 -8.42
N ALA A 197 -5.46 -9.37 -7.81
CA ALA A 197 -5.06 -9.20 -6.41
C ALA A 197 -6.02 -9.97 -5.47
N ARG A 198 -7.33 -9.84 -5.68
CA ARG A 198 -8.34 -10.51 -4.88
C ARG A 198 -8.25 -12.04 -4.99
N GLU A 199 -8.21 -12.55 -6.20
CA GLU A 199 -8.10 -14.01 -6.43
C GLU A 199 -6.82 -14.60 -5.81
N TYR A 200 -5.71 -13.86 -5.90
CA TYR A 200 -4.47 -14.26 -5.23
C TYR A 200 -4.66 -14.34 -3.71
N ALA A 201 -5.27 -13.29 -3.12
CA ALA A 201 -5.50 -13.25 -1.68
C ALA A 201 -6.40 -14.40 -1.20
N GLU A 202 -7.50 -14.66 -1.89
CA GLU A 202 -8.45 -15.74 -1.56
C GLU A 202 -7.80 -17.13 -1.63
N ARG A 203 -6.93 -17.36 -2.62
CA ARG A 203 -6.28 -18.67 -2.79
C ARG A 203 -5.07 -18.88 -1.89
N THR A 204 -4.34 -17.81 -1.56
CA THR A 204 -2.99 -17.93 -0.99
C THR A 204 -2.86 -17.33 0.40
N LEU A 205 -3.66 -16.29 0.72
CA LEU A 205 -3.48 -15.53 1.95
C LEU A 205 -4.60 -15.76 2.98
N GLU A 206 -5.65 -16.51 2.63
CA GLU A 206 -6.71 -16.84 3.58
C GLU A 206 -6.13 -17.63 4.75
N LYS A 207 -6.45 -17.19 5.97
CA LYS A 207 -5.96 -17.78 7.21
C LYS A 207 -6.15 -19.30 7.24
N GLU A 208 -7.31 -19.77 6.81
CA GLU A 208 -7.69 -21.19 6.80
C GLU A 208 -6.86 -22.02 5.79
N ASN A 209 -6.28 -21.39 4.79
CA ASN A 209 -5.41 -22.05 3.81
C ASN A 209 -3.94 -22.07 4.25
N VAL A 210 -3.56 -21.25 5.26
CA VAL A 210 -2.19 -21.09 5.74
C VAL A 210 -1.96 -21.87 7.05
N LEU A 211 -2.98 -22.05 7.87
CA LEU A 211 -2.97 -22.76 9.15
C LEU A 211 -3.47 -24.18 9.01
#